data_825be9ea8eaaa5224b79ebd535a7ba72
#
_entry.id   825be9ea8eaaa5224b79ebd535a7ba72
#
_cell.length_a   1.000
_cell.length_b   1.000
_cell.length_c   1.000
_cell.angle_alpha   90.00
_cell.angle_beta   90.00
_cell.angle_gamma   90.00
#
_symmetry.space_group_name_H-M   'P 1'
#
loop_
_entity.id
_entity.type
_entity.pdbx_description
1 polymer ?
#
loop_
_entity_poly.entity_id
_entity_poly.type
_entity_poly.pdbx_seq_one_letter_code
_entity_poly.pdbx_strand_id
1 'polypeptide(L)'
;MLKFKTFIFGLILLPCTSFATVGGPHNVEFLGYDAKDQKVYLLKHYQDGRGRLPQLYYYQFKNNKQPEKLIQVNSLYINPKTKKIDYDQDSTRFDQDILKIKKRLTPLISVNKTLTKIQIVKKTRVQKSANSGFDDLITEYQYRYKVTTPQLSSLQQKAVAYKPNLNVSQAFKIPQHNTMVVAVKYLGIPFETGYTIEDPILLRVKK
;
A
#
# COMPACT_ATOMS: atom_id res chain seq x y z
N MET A 1 -12.38 -38.56 64.46
CA MET A 1 -11.82 -38.73 63.13
C MET A 1 -12.55 -37.80 62.18
N LEU A 2 -11.96 -36.67 61.86
CA LEU A 2 -12.55 -35.64 61.01
C LEU A 2 -12.04 -35.88 59.55
N LYS A 3 -12.94 -36.21 58.59
CA LYS A 3 -12.59 -36.44 57.19
C LYS A 3 -12.59 -35.09 56.47
N PHE A 4 -11.41 -34.60 56.12
CA PHE A 4 -11.23 -33.45 55.25
C PHE A 4 -11.54 -33.85 53.79
N LYS A 5 -12.60 -33.26 53.19
CA LYS A 5 -12.88 -33.37 51.77
C LYS A 5 -12.10 -32.28 51.03
N THR A 6 -11.08 -32.69 50.31
CA THR A 6 -10.32 -31.79 49.41
C THR A 6 -11.17 -31.47 48.20
N PHE A 7 -11.57 -30.19 48.05
CA PHE A 7 -12.30 -29.68 46.91
C PHE A 7 -11.25 -29.19 45.89
N ILE A 8 -11.04 -29.96 44.84
CA ILE A 8 -10.18 -29.57 43.73
C ILE A 8 -10.96 -28.59 42.83
N PHE A 9 -10.61 -27.29 42.91
CA PHE A 9 -11.14 -26.24 42.05
C PHE A 9 -10.40 -26.31 40.72
N GLY A 10 -11.03 -26.96 39.73
CA GLY A 10 -10.52 -27.02 38.36
C GLY A 10 -10.56 -25.64 37.72
N LEU A 11 -9.40 -25.01 37.53
CA LEU A 11 -9.21 -23.75 36.81
C LEU A 11 -9.46 -24.03 35.32
N ILE A 12 -10.66 -23.71 34.80
CA ILE A 12 -10.99 -23.78 33.37
C ILE A 12 -10.30 -22.59 32.70
N LEU A 13 -9.16 -22.85 32.06
CA LEU A 13 -8.51 -21.92 31.12
C LEU A 13 -9.38 -21.82 29.87
N LEU A 14 -10.22 -20.79 29.80
CA LEU A 14 -10.92 -20.43 28.55
C LEU A 14 -9.86 -19.94 27.57
N PRO A 15 -9.79 -20.51 26.34
CA PRO A 15 -8.93 -19.95 25.30
C PRO A 15 -9.44 -18.56 24.96
N CYS A 16 -8.69 -17.51 25.30
CA CYS A 16 -8.89 -16.19 24.72
C CYS A 16 -8.58 -16.31 23.24
N THR A 17 -9.61 -16.37 22.40
CA THR A 17 -9.46 -16.15 20.97
C THR A 17 -9.09 -14.69 20.78
N SER A 18 -7.79 -14.42 20.70
CA SER A 18 -7.30 -13.11 20.23
C SER A 18 -7.74 -12.98 18.77
N PHE A 19 -8.74 -12.15 18.52
CA PHE A 19 -9.03 -11.70 17.15
C PHE A 19 -7.80 -10.93 16.68
N ALA A 20 -7.02 -11.55 15.78
CA ALA A 20 -5.91 -10.86 15.14
C ALA A 20 -6.50 -9.66 14.40
N THR A 21 -5.98 -8.47 14.67
CA THR A 21 -6.32 -7.22 13.99
C THR A 21 -6.14 -7.42 12.48
N VAL A 22 -7.23 -7.47 11.72
CA VAL A 22 -7.22 -7.82 10.29
C VAL A 22 -7.06 -6.54 9.46
N GLY A 23 -6.09 -5.70 9.78
CA GLY A 23 -5.87 -4.51 8.99
C GLY A 23 -4.83 -3.58 9.57
N GLY A 24 -4.38 -2.65 8.75
CA GLY A 24 -3.45 -1.59 9.12
C GLY A 24 -3.26 -0.63 7.97
N PRO A 25 -2.63 0.54 8.17
CA PRO A 25 -2.38 1.48 7.11
C PRO A 25 -1.44 0.89 6.05
N HIS A 26 -1.68 1.27 4.79
CA HIS A 26 -0.78 0.95 3.68
C HIS A 26 -0.10 2.25 3.23
N ASN A 27 1.22 2.28 3.29
CA ASN A 27 2.01 3.46 2.91
C ASN A 27 2.92 3.15 1.73
N VAL A 28 3.20 4.17 0.91
CA VAL A 28 4.13 4.10 -0.21
C VAL A 28 5.42 4.82 0.14
N GLU A 29 6.56 4.16 -0.03
CA GLU A 29 7.90 4.74 0.03
C GLU A 29 8.50 4.73 -1.38
N PHE A 30 8.67 5.89 -2.02
CA PHE A 30 9.39 5.99 -3.28
C PHE A 30 10.89 5.94 -3.00
N LEU A 31 11.59 4.93 -3.55
CA LEU A 31 13.01 4.69 -3.28
C LEU A 31 13.92 5.55 -4.17
N GLY A 32 13.58 5.72 -5.44
CA GLY A 32 14.39 6.46 -6.41
C GLY A 32 14.32 5.88 -7.82
N TYR A 33 15.14 6.48 -8.71
CA TYR A 33 15.25 6.12 -10.13
C TYR A 33 16.57 5.42 -10.42
N ASP A 34 16.52 4.24 -11.02
CA ASP A 34 17.67 3.50 -11.55
C ASP A 34 17.86 3.85 -13.03
N ALA A 35 18.87 4.67 -13.33
CA ALA A 35 19.15 5.12 -14.70
C ALA A 35 19.64 3.98 -15.61
N LYS A 36 20.35 2.97 -15.06
CA LYS A 36 20.85 1.82 -15.81
C LYS A 36 19.70 0.91 -16.26
N ASP A 37 18.83 0.57 -15.33
CA ASP A 37 17.70 -0.31 -15.57
C ASP A 37 16.46 0.45 -16.05
N GLN A 38 16.49 1.78 -16.05
CA GLN A 38 15.36 2.67 -16.37
C GLN A 38 14.11 2.33 -15.56
N LYS A 39 14.26 2.24 -14.23
CA LYS A 39 13.17 1.87 -13.31
C LYS A 39 13.01 2.90 -12.20
N VAL A 40 11.78 3.23 -11.87
CA VAL A 40 11.44 3.88 -10.60
C VAL A 40 10.98 2.83 -9.62
N TYR A 41 11.73 2.67 -8.52
CA TYR A 41 11.41 1.71 -7.48
C TYR A 41 10.62 2.35 -6.34
N LEU A 42 9.72 1.56 -5.75
CA LEU A 42 8.96 1.92 -4.56
C LEU A 42 8.67 0.68 -3.70
N LEU A 43 8.46 0.90 -2.40
CA LEU A 43 7.94 -0.09 -1.47
C LEU A 43 6.50 0.26 -1.09
N LYS A 44 5.65 -0.78 -0.97
CA LYS A 44 4.37 -0.71 -0.28
C LYS A 44 4.53 -1.37 1.09
N HIS A 45 4.34 -0.60 2.14
CA HIS A 45 4.36 -1.07 3.52
C HIS A 45 2.95 -1.42 3.96
N TYR A 46 2.79 -2.59 4.57
CA TYR A 46 1.53 -3.09 5.11
C TYR A 46 1.68 -3.22 6.62
N GLN A 47 1.13 -2.28 7.36
CA GLN A 47 1.25 -2.26 8.83
C GLN A 47 0.10 -3.04 9.47
N ASP A 48 -0.05 -4.30 9.10
CA ASP A 48 -1.15 -5.18 9.54
C ASP A 48 -0.87 -5.96 10.84
N GLY A 49 0.16 -5.57 11.60
CA GLY A 49 0.53 -6.20 12.87
C GLY A 49 1.24 -7.56 12.73
N ARG A 50 1.38 -8.11 11.52
CA ARG A 50 2.05 -9.40 11.28
C ARG A 50 3.56 -9.30 11.08
N GLY A 51 4.11 -8.07 11.00
CA GLY A 51 5.52 -7.88 10.66
C GLY A 51 5.87 -8.23 9.22
N ARG A 52 4.89 -8.22 8.33
CA ARG A 52 5.06 -8.53 6.91
C ARG A 52 6.10 -7.62 6.25
N LEU A 53 6.97 -8.21 5.43
CA LEU A 53 7.93 -7.46 4.63
C LEU A 53 7.23 -6.48 3.69
N PRO A 54 7.75 -5.24 3.53
CA PRO A 54 7.30 -4.33 2.50
C PRO A 54 7.42 -4.95 1.11
N GLN A 55 6.46 -4.70 0.24
CA GLN A 55 6.48 -5.26 -1.11
C GLN A 55 7.12 -4.28 -2.09
N LEU A 56 8.13 -4.75 -2.82
CA LEU A 56 8.88 -3.99 -3.81
C LEU A 56 8.15 -3.99 -5.16
N TYR A 57 8.01 -2.78 -5.72
CA TYR A 57 7.44 -2.54 -7.05
C TYR A 57 8.33 -1.62 -7.85
N TYR A 58 8.13 -1.60 -9.17
CA TYR A 58 8.75 -0.62 -10.04
C TYR A 58 7.86 -0.22 -11.22
N TYR A 59 8.09 1.00 -11.73
CA TYR A 59 7.70 1.42 -13.07
C TYR A 59 8.89 1.28 -14.01
N GLN A 60 8.70 0.60 -15.15
CA GLN A 60 9.75 0.34 -16.14
C GLN A 60 9.65 1.29 -17.32
N PHE A 61 10.68 2.10 -17.56
CA PHE A 61 10.82 2.98 -18.70
C PHE A 61 11.72 2.30 -19.74
N LYS A 62 11.17 1.64 -20.76
CA LYS A 62 11.94 0.99 -21.83
C LYS A 62 11.68 1.67 -23.16
N ASN A 63 12.75 1.86 -23.97
CA ASN A 63 12.66 2.33 -25.37
C ASN A 63 11.86 3.62 -25.51
N ASN A 64 12.07 4.59 -24.63
CA ASN A 64 11.33 5.86 -24.56
C ASN A 64 9.80 5.72 -24.43
N LYS A 65 9.30 4.50 -24.17
CA LYS A 65 7.89 4.27 -23.85
C LYS A 65 7.65 4.52 -22.36
N GLN A 66 6.59 5.26 -22.08
CA GLN A 66 6.16 5.48 -20.70
C GLN A 66 5.54 4.21 -20.14
N PRO A 67 5.86 3.82 -18.89
CA PRO A 67 5.33 2.60 -18.27
C PRO A 67 3.82 2.65 -18.16
N GLU A 68 3.15 1.54 -18.45
CA GLU A 68 1.70 1.46 -18.41
C GLU A 68 1.18 0.96 -17.07
N LYS A 69 1.96 0.15 -16.38
CA LYS A 69 1.56 -0.49 -15.12
C LYS A 69 2.70 -0.56 -14.12
N LEU A 70 2.32 -0.68 -12.87
CA LEU A 70 3.21 -1.02 -11.76
C LEU A 70 3.52 -2.51 -11.79
N ILE A 71 4.80 -2.89 -11.66
CA ILE A 71 5.26 -4.29 -11.70
C ILE A 71 5.75 -4.68 -10.32
N GLN A 72 5.24 -5.77 -9.78
CA GLN A 72 5.70 -6.34 -8.50
C GLN A 72 6.94 -7.19 -8.69
N VAL A 73 7.90 -7.08 -7.76
CA VAL A 73 9.10 -7.92 -7.73
C VAL A 73 8.85 -9.08 -6.76
N ASN A 74 8.68 -10.29 -7.29
CA ASN A 74 8.40 -11.46 -6.47
C ASN A 74 9.66 -12.23 -6.03
N SER A 75 10.77 -12.07 -6.74
CA SER A 75 12.01 -12.85 -6.51
C SER A 75 12.63 -12.65 -5.12
N LEU A 76 12.45 -11.48 -4.50
CA LEU A 76 12.94 -11.18 -3.16
C LEU A 76 12.21 -11.95 -2.05
N TYR A 77 11.03 -12.46 -2.34
CA TYR A 77 10.13 -13.09 -1.36
C TYR A 77 10.10 -14.62 -1.49
N ILE A 78 10.91 -15.19 -2.38
CA ILE A 78 10.99 -16.64 -2.51
C ILE A 78 11.75 -17.22 -1.31
N ASN A 79 11.03 -17.94 -0.47
CA ASN A 79 11.60 -18.65 0.66
C ASN A 79 12.53 -19.75 0.12
N PRO A 80 13.82 -19.77 0.51
CA PRO A 80 14.80 -20.70 -0.03
C PRO A 80 14.51 -22.18 0.29
N LYS A 81 13.80 -22.45 1.37
CA LYS A 81 13.44 -23.81 1.80
C LYS A 81 12.19 -24.32 1.06
N THR A 82 11.13 -23.51 1.02
CA THR A 82 9.83 -23.93 0.47
C THR A 82 9.66 -23.64 -1.02
N LYS A 83 10.53 -22.78 -1.60
CA LYS A 83 10.46 -22.26 -2.98
C LYS A 83 9.15 -21.49 -3.29
N LYS A 84 8.38 -21.12 -2.28
CA LYS A 84 7.14 -20.36 -2.40
C LYS A 84 7.36 -18.90 -1.99
N ILE A 85 6.49 -18.02 -2.47
CA ILE A 85 6.45 -16.62 -2.02
C ILE A 85 6.00 -16.60 -0.55
N ASP A 86 6.79 -15.92 0.28
CA ASP A 86 6.58 -15.77 1.72
C ASP A 86 6.93 -14.34 2.10
N TYR A 87 5.94 -13.56 2.51
CA TYR A 87 6.13 -12.18 2.92
C TYR A 87 6.40 -12.03 4.43
N ASP A 88 6.24 -13.11 5.20
CA ASP A 88 6.40 -13.14 6.66
C ASP A 88 7.76 -13.73 7.08
N GLN A 89 8.68 -13.93 6.11
CA GLN A 89 10.04 -14.41 6.37
C GLN A 89 10.89 -13.34 7.08
N ASP A 90 12.02 -13.76 7.65
CA ASP A 90 13.00 -12.86 8.27
C ASP A 90 13.46 -11.74 7.33
N SER A 91 13.59 -10.52 7.84
CA SER A 91 13.89 -9.33 7.04
C SER A 91 15.35 -9.19 6.63
N THR A 92 16.28 -9.90 7.29
CA THR A 92 17.74 -9.68 7.14
C THR A 92 18.19 -9.71 5.69
N ARG A 93 17.79 -10.73 4.94
CA ARG A 93 18.12 -10.86 3.51
C ARG A 93 17.43 -9.79 2.66
N PHE A 94 16.16 -9.55 2.93
CA PHE A 94 15.39 -8.52 2.25
C PHE A 94 16.02 -7.14 2.42
N ASP A 95 16.37 -6.76 3.65
CA ASP A 95 16.97 -5.47 3.97
C ASP A 95 18.31 -5.28 3.25
N GLN A 96 19.15 -6.34 3.20
CA GLN A 96 20.41 -6.32 2.46
C GLN A 96 20.18 -6.09 0.95
N ASP A 97 19.20 -6.74 0.35
CA ASP A 97 18.90 -6.60 -1.07
C ASP A 97 18.29 -5.22 -1.39
N ILE A 98 17.43 -4.68 -0.51
CA ILE A 98 16.93 -3.31 -0.64
C ILE A 98 18.06 -2.28 -0.50
N LEU A 99 19.01 -2.48 0.40
CA LEU A 99 20.19 -1.60 0.52
C LEU A 99 21.04 -1.62 -0.76
N LYS A 100 21.26 -2.79 -1.40
CA LYS A 100 21.95 -2.89 -2.70
C LYS A 100 21.20 -2.13 -3.79
N ILE A 101 19.87 -2.21 -3.82
CA ILE A 101 19.04 -1.45 -4.75
C ILE A 101 19.20 0.05 -4.47
N LYS A 102 18.99 0.50 -3.24
CA LYS A 102 19.05 1.92 -2.85
C LYS A 102 20.39 2.59 -3.20
N LYS A 103 21.52 1.88 -3.06
CA LYS A 103 22.88 2.39 -3.37
C LYS A 103 23.06 2.86 -4.83
N ARG A 104 22.28 2.35 -5.78
CA ARG A 104 22.40 2.69 -7.21
C ARG A 104 21.32 3.67 -7.70
N LEU A 105 20.38 4.05 -6.82
CA LEU A 105 19.27 4.90 -7.20
C LEU A 105 19.65 6.38 -7.13
N THR A 106 19.21 7.12 -8.13
CA THR A 106 19.16 8.59 -8.08
C THR A 106 17.91 9.01 -7.32
N PRO A 107 18.00 9.89 -6.31
CA PRO A 107 16.83 10.37 -5.58
C PRO A 107 15.81 11.04 -6.51
N LEU A 108 14.53 10.84 -6.22
CA LEU A 108 13.46 11.57 -6.88
C LEU A 108 13.43 13.01 -6.39
N ILE A 109 12.99 13.93 -7.24
CA ILE A 109 12.94 15.35 -6.91
C ILE A 109 11.58 15.67 -6.31
N SER A 110 11.54 16.03 -5.04
CA SER A 110 10.29 16.43 -4.37
C SER A 110 9.70 17.66 -5.03
N VAL A 111 8.39 17.66 -5.25
CA VAL A 111 7.66 18.80 -5.81
C VAL A 111 6.46 19.14 -4.93
N ASN A 112 6.03 20.40 -5.01
CA ASN A 112 4.86 20.84 -4.24
C ASN A 112 3.61 20.09 -4.73
N LYS A 113 3.02 19.29 -3.86
CA LYS A 113 1.83 18.49 -4.14
C LYS A 113 0.60 19.34 -4.49
N THR A 114 0.57 20.62 -4.14
CA THR A 114 -0.53 21.54 -4.52
C THR A 114 -0.62 21.79 -6.02
N LEU A 115 0.46 21.50 -6.77
CA LEU A 115 0.46 21.54 -8.24
C LEU A 115 -0.30 20.38 -8.86
N THR A 116 -0.64 19.36 -8.07
CA THR A 116 -1.41 18.21 -8.52
C THR A 116 -2.88 18.34 -8.13
N LYS A 117 -3.77 17.92 -9.03
CA LYS A 117 -5.23 17.93 -8.81
C LYS A 117 -5.78 16.52 -9.03
N ILE A 118 -6.68 16.08 -8.16
CA ILE A 118 -7.46 14.86 -8.37
C ILE A 118 -8.73 15.27 -9.12
N GLN A 119 -8.84 14.80 -10.35
CA GLN A 119 -10.01 14.98 -11.19
C GLN A 119 -10.91 13.75 -11.07
N ILE A 120 -12.04 13.90 -10.42
CA ILE A 120 -13.05 12.84 -10.30
C ILE A 120 -13.79 12.70 -11.63
N VAL A 121 -13.70 11.50 -12.25
CA VAL A 121 -14.42 11.15 -13.47
C VAL A 121 -15.80 10.58 -13.13
N LYS A 122 -15.86 9.73 -12.10
CA LYS A 122 -17.11 9.16 -11.57
C LYS A 122 -16.97 8.90 -10.08
N LYS A 123 -18.03 9.20 -9.34
CA LYS A 123 -18.16 8.86 -7.92
C LYS A 123 -19.51 8.18 -7.71
N THR A 124 -19.51 7.00 -7.11
CA THR A 124 -20.72 6.28 -6.72
C THR A 124 -20.69 6.06 -5.21
N ARG A 125 -21.80 6.27 -4.54
CA ARG A 125 -21.99 5.99 -3.11
C ARG A 125 -22.82 4.72 -2.99
N VAL A 126 -22.33 3.76 -2.20
CA VAL A 126 -23.00 2.49 -1.94
C VAL A 126 -23.08 2.29 -0.44
N GLN A 127 -24.24 1.86 0.06
CA GLN A 127 -24.36 1.37 1.43
C GLN A 127 -24.16 -0.14 1.42
N LYS A 128 -23.30 -0.63 2.32
CA LYS A 128 -23.05 -2.07 2.52
C LYS A 128 -23.25 -2.41 3.98
N SER A 129 -23.81 -3.58 4.26
CA SER A 129 -23.80 -4.12 5.61
C SER A 129 -22.37 -4.40 6.04
N ALA A 130 -21.97 -3.95 7.23
CA ALA A 130 -20.77 -4.42 7.87
C ALA A 130 -21.00 -5.88 8.26
N ASN A 131 -20.19 -6.82 7.75
CA ASN A 131 -20.27 -8.25 8.10
C ASN A 131 -19.92 -8.54 9.58
N SER A 132 -20.15 -7.61 10.49
CA SER A 132 -19.76 -7.66 11.90
C SER A 132 -20.85 -8.20 12.85
N GLY A 133 -21.94 -8.73 12.30
CA GLY A 133 -23.06 -9.22 13.12
C GLY A 133 -23.94 -8.14 13.76
N PHE A 134 -23.59 -6.86 13.53
CA PHE A 134 -24.40 -5.70 13.87
C PHE A 134 -24.98 -5.11 12.58
N ASP A 135 -26.19 -4.55 12.64
CA ASP A 135 -26.88 -3.90 11.49
C ASP A 135 -26.23 -2.59 11.02
N ASP A 136 -24.94 -2.41 11.29
CA ASP A 136 -24.22 -1.21 10.92
C ASP A 136 -23.99 -1.14 9.41
N LEU A 137 -24.46 -0.03 8.82
CA LEU A 137 -24.24 0.26 7.40
C LEU A 137 -22.96 1.06 7.21
N ILE A 138 -22.07 0.53 6.38
CA ILE A 138 -20.86 1.21 5.98
C ILE A 138 -21.08 1.92 4.64
N THR A 139 -20.75 3.21 4.58
CA THR A 139 -20.77 3.96 3.32
C THR A 139 -19.48 3.73 2.54
N GLU A 140 -19.57 3.16 1.36
CA GLU A 140 -18.49 2.98 0.40
C GLU A 140 -18.60 4.00 -0.72
N TYR A 141 -17.49 4.70 -1.03
CA TYR A 141 -17.36 5.61 -2.15
C TYR A 141 -16.45 4.97 -3.21
N GLN A 142 -17.02 4.62 -4.35
CA GLN A 142 -16.29 4.09 -5.49
C GLN A 142 -15.91 5.22 -6.44
N TYR A 143 -14.62 5.40 -6.68
CA TYR A 143 -14.07 6.44 -7.53
C TYR A 143 -13.50 5.88 -8.83
N ARG A 144 -13.75 6.61 -9.93
CA ARG A 144 -12.89 6.65 -11.10
C ARG A 144 -12.32 8.04 -11.19
N TYR A 145 -11.00 8.19 -11.24
CA TYR A 145 -10.34 9.47 -11.17
C TYR A 145 -9.03 9.49 -11.97
N LYS A 146 -8.52 10.67 -12.21
CA LYS A 146 -7.18 10.93 -12.73
C LYS A 146 -6.46 11.88 -11.79
N VAL A 147 -5.14 11.81 -11.75
CA VAL A 147 -4.31 12.85 -11.14
C VAL A 147 -3.69 13.66 -12.26
N THR A 148 -3.78 14.98 -12.17
CA THR A 148 -3.35 15.89 -13.23
C THR A 148 -2.49 17.02 -12.67
N THR A 149 -1.58 17.51 -13.52
CA THR A 149 -0.92 18.81 -13.42
C THR A 149 -1.24 19.61 -14.69
N PRO A 150 -0.78 20.86 -14.86
CA PRO A 150 -0.95 21.56 -16.12
C PRO A 150 -0.45 20.76 -17.34
N GLN A 151 0.67 20.05 -17.23
CA GLN A 151 1.32 19.35 -18.35
C GLN A 151 1.15 17.82 -18.34
N LEU A 152 0.88 17.24 -17.16
CA LEU A 152 0.88 15.79 -16.97
C LEU A 152 -0.51 15.28 -16.57
N SER A 153 -0.79 13.99 -16.89
CA SER A 153 -1.99 13.30 -16.45
C SER A 153 -1.70 11.82 -16.21
N SER A 154 -2.35 11.23 -15.22
CA SER A 154 -2.35 9.78 -15.05
C SER A 154 -3.31 9.12 -16.02
N LEU A 155 -3.18 7.80 -16.22
CA LEU A 155 -4.29 6.97 -16.67
C LEU A 155 -5.43 7.05 -15.65
N GLN A 156 -6.63 6.63 -16.07
CA GLN A 156 -7.76 6.52 -15.16
C GLN A 156 -7.49 5.48 -14.09
N GLN A 157 -7.65 5.89 -12.84
CA GLN A 157 -7.48 5.08 -11.65
C GLN A 157 -8.84 4.73 -11.05
N LYS A 158 -8.85 3.71 -10.18
CA LYS A 158 -10.00 3.34 -9.36
C LYS A 158 -9.59 3.37 -7.90
N ALA A 159 -10.49 3.80 -7.03
CA ALA A 159 -10.34 3.66 -5.58
C ALA A 159 -11.67 3.33 -4.93
N VAL A 160 -11.61 2.59 -3.83
CA VAL A 160 -12.74 2.37 -2.94
C VAL A 160 -12.37 2.99 -1.60
N ALA A 161 -13.09 4.03 -1.22
CA ALA A 161 -12.83 4.78 0.00
C ALA A 161 -14.06 4.77 0.91
N TYR A 162 -13.84 4.84 2.22
CA TYR A 162 -14.90 4.86 3.24
C TYR A 162 -15.09 6.25 3.87
N LYS A 163 -14.36 7.23 3.35
CA LYS A 163 -14.63 8.67 3.52
C LYS A 163 -14.61 9.35 2.14
N PRO A 164 -15.34 10.45 1.96
CA PRO A 164 -15.54 11.05 0.63
C PRO A 164 -14.34 11.85 0.09
N ASN A 165 -13.12 11.57 0.55
CA ASN A 165 -11.92 12.33 0.22
C ASN A 165 -10.81 11.44 -0.33
N LEU A 166 -10.21 11.89 -1.45
CA LEU A 166 -8.94 11.42 -1.95
C LEU A 166 -7.95 12.57 -1.90
N ASN A 167 -6.73 12.35 -1.42
CA ASN A 167 -5.71 13.39 -1.29
C ASN A 167 -4.38 12.93 -1.88
N VAL A 168 -3.63 13.84 -2.52
CA VAL A 168 -2.24 13.58 -2.88
C VAL A 168 -1.38 13.78 -1.63
N SER A 169 -0.76 12.71 -1.15
CA SER A 169 0.10 12.72 0.04
C SER A 169 1.56 13.03 -0.30
N GLN A 170 2.04 12.54 -1.45
CA GLN A 170 3.41 12.70 -1.91
C GLN A 170 3.43 13.00 -3.41
N ALA A 171 4.41 13.80 -3.88
CA ALA A 171 4.61 14.09 -5.29
C ALA A 171 6.10 14.25 -5.60
N PHE A 172 6.59 13.55 -6.64
CA PHE A 172 7.99 13.57 -7.05
C PHE A 172 8.12 13.61 -8.57
N LYS A 173 9.05 14.43 -9.08
CA LYS A 173 9.51 14.38 -10.46
C LYS A 173 10.57 13.30 -10.61
N ILE A 174 10.53 12.56 -11.70
CA ILE A 174 11.51 11.54 -12.03
C ILE A 174 12.67 12.19 -12.77
N PRO A 175 13.93 12.03 -12.30
CA PRO A 175 15.11 12.54 -13.00
C PRO A 175 15.17 12.03 -14.44
N GLN A 176 15.59 12.89 -15.37
CA GLN A 176 15.75 12.60 -16.81
C GLN A 176 14.43 12.28 -17.55
N HIS A 177 13.27 12.32 -16.89
CA HIS A 177 11.96 12.08 -17.49
C HIS A 177 11.03 13.26 -17.28
N ASN A 178 10.22 13.56 -18.30
CA ASN A 178 9.11 14.50 -18.15
C ASN A 178 7.87 13.77 -17.60
N THR A 179 8.03 13.17 -16.41
CA THR A 179 7.01 12.37 -15.72
C THR A 179 7.12 12.59 -14.23
N MET A 180 6.06 12.27 -13.51
CA MET A 180 5.98 12.35 -12.07
C MET A 180 5.39 11.07 -11.48
N VAL A 181 5.75 10.75 -10.24
CA VAL A 181 5.02 9.79 -9.41
C VAL A 181 4.41 10.50 -8.23
N VAL A 182 3.20 10.09 -7.87
CA VAL A 182 2.49 10.61 -6.70
C VAL A 182 1.93 9.45 -5.89
N ALA A 183 1.70 9.66 -4.59
CA ALA A 183 0.88 8.78 -3.78
C ALA A 183 -0.48 9.44 -3.53
N VAL A 184 -1.56 8.72 -3.79
CA VAL A 184 -2.93 9.14 -3.45
C VAL A 184 -3.38 8.38 -2.23
N LYS A 185 -3.76 9.14 -1.19
CA LYS A 185 -4.15 8.65 0.13
C LYS A 185 -5.64 8.79 0.35
N TYR A 186 -6.26 7.76 0.92
CA TYR A 186 -7.67 7.73 1.29
C TYR A 186 -7.93 6.71 2.40
N LEU A 187 -9.08 6.79 3.06
CA LEU A 187 -9.53 5.77 4.00
C LEU A 187 -9.98 4.53 3.21
N GLY A 188 -9.15 3.50 3.14
CA GLY A 188 -9.39 2.31 2.33
C GLY A 188 -9.83 1.08 3.10
N ILE A 189 -9.73 1.10 4.44
CA ILE A 189 -10.17 0.03 5.32
C ILE A 189 -11.04 0.64 6.42
N PRO A 190 -12.34 0.28 6.53
CA PRO A 190 -13.27 0.96 7.41
C PRO A 190 -13.30 0.41 8.84
N PHE A 191 -12.61 -0.72 9.10
CA PHE A 191 -12.70 -1.44 10.37
C PHE A 191 -11.92 -0.74 11.49
N GLU A 192 -12.31 -0.97 12.72
CA GLU A 192 -11.76 -0.36 13.94
C GLU A 192 -11.82 1.19 13.89
N THR A 193 -10.68 1.86 13.96
CA THR A 193 -10.57 3.32 13.84
C THR A 193 -10.50 3.79 12.38
N GLY A 194 -10.45 2.85 11.43
CA GLY A 194 -10.25 3.08 10.01
C GLY A 194 -8.79 3.31 9.63
N TYR A 195 -8.33 2.64 8.56
CA TYR A 195 -6.95 2.75 8.10
C TYR A 195 -6.85 3.38 6.72
N THR A 196 -5.83 4.21 6.56
CA THR A 196 -5.56 4.86 5.27
C THR A 196 -4.74 3.95 4.36
N ILE A 197 -5.04 4.04 3.06
CA ILE A 197 -4.29 3.37 1.98
C ILE A 197 -3.64 4.45 1.12
N GLU A 198 -2.42 4.20 0.67
CA GLU A 198 -1.73 4.98 -0.35
C GLU A 198 -1.54 4.15 -1.62
N ASP A 199 -1.93 4.72 -2.75
CA ASP A 199 -1.71 4.14 -4.08
C ASP A 199 -0.70 4.96 -4.86
N PRO A 200 0.38 4.32 -5.39
CA PRO A 200 1.34 4.98 -6.26
C PRO A 200 0.74 5.16 -7.66
N ILE A 201 0.87 6.36 -8.21
CA ILE A 201 0.32 6.73 -9.50
C ILE A 201 1.40 7.43 -10.32
N LEU A 202 1.56 7.02 -11.58
CA LEU A 202 2.43 7.66 -12.55
C LEU A 202 1.65 8.68 -13.38
N LEU A 203 2.18 9.92 -13.46
CA LEU A 203 1.70 10.98 -14.33
C LEU A 203 2.61 11.06 -15.56
N ARG A 204 2.00 11.18 -16.73
CA ARG A 204 2.65 11.21 -18.07
C ARG A 204 2.30 12.50 -18.78
N VAL A 205 3.09 12.85 -19.77
CA VAL A 205 2.75 13.97 -20.68
C VAL A 205 1.36 13.74 -21.28
N LYS A 206 0.53 14.78 -21.24
CA LYS A 206 -0.79 14.77 -21.89
C LYS A 206 -0.60 14.57 -23.38
N LYS A 207 -1.35 13.64 -23.95
CA LYS A 207 -1.48 13.48 -25.40
C LYS A 207 -2.47 14.48 -25.93
#